data_f5372e6d258ae524d84b139dc4bd6cb7
#
_entry.id   f5372e6d258ae524d84b139dc4bd6cb7
#
_cell.length_a   1.000
_cell.length_b   1.000
_cell.length_c   1.000
_cell.angle_alpha   90.00
_cell.angle_beta   90.00
_cell.angle_gamma   90.00
#
_symmetry.space_group_name_H-M   'P 1'
#
loop_
_entity.id
_entity.type
_entity.pdbx_description
1 polymer ?
#
loop_
_entity_poly.entity_id
_entity_poly.type
_entity_poly.pdbx_seq_one_letter_code
_entity_poly.pdbx_strand_id
1 'polypeptide(L)'
;QATTRITTPGGKVIVIDPWLKTNPKTPAAFKELSALGKVDLILVTHAHFDHFADAPELAKIHNAPMYGPAGMNQTVAALGILPGNLAPRFGKGGTILPWGPTGPKITAVRAEHSSELGWKDAAGKDVVHPGGEPVGYIVEMENGFKVWHMGDTGVFGDMRLIGEMYRPDVVLLPIGNHFVMSPQDAAMAVRDMIRPRYAIPIHYGTTPQLRGTPEEFIGALGTGSGTTVLVPQPGQKYDF
;
A
#
# COMPACT_ATOMS: atom_id res chain seq x y z
N GLN A 1 7.13 1.56 7.72
CA GLN A 1 6.22 0.51 7.26
C GLN A 1 5.58 0.94 5.93
N ALA A 2 4.33 0.55 5.61
CA ALA A 2 3.73 0.78 4.29
C ALA A 2 2.69 1.92 4.26
N THR A 3 2.24 2.42 5.40
CA THR A 3 1.20 3.46 5.44
C THR A 3 1.60 4.68 4.61
N THR A 4 0.76 5.01 3.63
CA THR A 4 0.99 6.13 2.72
C THR A 4 -0.28 6.98 2.62
N ARG A 5 -0.11 8.31 2.68
CA ARG A 5 -1.19 9.27 2.41
C ARG A 5 -0.89 10.03 1.13
N ILE A 6 -1.80 9.97 0.19
CA ILE A 6 -1.73 10.66 -1.09
C ILE A 6 -2.80 11.76 -1.11
N THR A 7 -2.40 12.99 -1.46
CA THR A 7 -3.35 14.05 -1.80
C THR A 7 -3.24 14.29 -3.29
N THR A 8 -4.34 14.12 -4.02
CA THR A 8 -4.37 14.29 -5.47
C THR A 8 -4.44 15.76 -5.87
N PRO A 9 -4.13 16.15 -7.12
CA PRO A 9 -4.29 17.51 -7.61
C PRO A 9 -5.71 18.07 -7.41
N GLY A 10 -6.73 17.20 -7.52
CA GLY A 10 -8.14 17.54 -7.26
C GLY A 10 -8.52 17.58 -5.77
N GLY A 11 -7.55 17.48 -4.85
CA GLY A 11 -7.77 17.57 -3.41
C GLY A 11 -8.40 16.32 -2.78
N LYS A 12 -8.44 15.18 -3.48
CA LYS A 12 -8.85 13.89 -2.89
C LYS A 12 -7.74 13.33 -2.03
N VAL A 13 -8.11 12.75 -0.89
CA VAL A 13 -7.17 12.14 0.06
C VAL A 13 -7.38 10.63 0.09
N ILE A 14 -6.34 9.90 -0.29
CA ILE A 14 -6.28 8.44 -0.28
C ILE A 14 -5.29 8.02 0.79
N VAL A 15 -5.68 7.09 1.66
CA VAL A 15 -4.77 6.45 2.63
C VAL A 15 -4.62 4.99 2.25
N ILE A 16 -3.39 4.52 2.16
CA ILE A 16 -3.05 3.13 1.80
C ILE A 16 -2.41 2.46 3.00
N ASP A 17 -2.86 1.25 3.33
CA ASP A 17 -2.32 0.37 4.38
C ASP A 17 -2.15 1.06 5.74
N PRO A 18 -3.22 1.60 6.35
CA PRO A 18 -3.10 2.33 7.61
C PRO A 18 -2.82 1.42 8.80
N TRP A 19 -1.59 1.49 9.29
CA TRP A 19 -1.15 0.98 10.59
C TRP A 19 -0.38 2.06 11.32
N LEU A 20 -1.08 2.85 12.13
CA LEU A 20 -0.61 4.09 12.73
C LEU A 20 -0.56 4.03 14.25
N LYS A 21 -1.65 3.58 14.89
CA LYS A 21 -1.83 3.64 16.36
C LYS A 21 -0.77 2.85 17.11
N THR A 22 -0.53 1.63 16.69
CA THR A 22 0.39 0.69 17.35
C THR A 22 1.74 0.56 16.68
N ASN A 23 1.94 1.18 15.52
CA ASN A 23 3.22 1.17 14.83
C ASN A 23 4.26 1.98 15.63
N PRO A 24 5.39 1.38 16.01
CA PRO A 24 6.40 2.04 16.84
C PRO A 24 7.10 3.22 16.14
N LYS A 25 7.07 3.26 14.82
CA LYS A 25 7.72 4.32 14.01
C LYS A 25 6.77 5.47 13.64
N THR A 26 5.48 5.36 13.95
CA THR A 26 4.53 6.45 13.69
C THR A 26 4.81 7.63 14.62
N PRO A 27 5.02 8.85 14.06
CA PRO A 27 5.10 10.06 14.89
C PRO A 27 3.83 10.26 15.72
N ALA A 28 3.97 10.76 16.94
CA ALA A 28 2.85 10.91 17.90
C ALA A 28 1.66 11.67 17.31
N ALA A 29 1.91 12.69 16.48
CA ALA A 29 0.87 13.49 15.84
C ALA A 29 -0.03 12.70 14.87
N PHE A 30 0.40 11.53 14.37
CA PHE A 30 -0.36 10.70 13.44
C PHE A 30 -0.95 9.44 14.08
N LYS A 31 -0.75 9.24 15.39
CA LYS A 31 -1.34 8.09 16.11
C LYS A 31 -2.83 8.28 16.41
N GLU A 32 -3.29 9.52 16.46
CA GLU A 32 -4.70 9.84 16.62
C GLU A 32 -5.37 9.92 15.24
N LEU A 33 -6.19 8.92 14.91
CA LEU A 33 -6.77 8.77 13.57
C LEU A 33 -7.70 9.94 13.18
N SER A 34 -8.41 10.52 14.14
CA SER A 34 -9.26 11.70 13.92
C SER A 34 -8.46 12.96 13.54
N ALA A 35 -7.18 13.01 13.92
CA ALA A 35 -6.29 14.12 13.63
C ALA A 35 -5.63 14.06 12.23
N LEU A 36 -5.86 12.98 11.48
CA LEU A 36 -5.29 12.84 10.12
C LEU A 36 -5.89 13.83 9.10
N GLY A 37 -6.91 14.59 9.50
CA GLY A 37 -7.66 15.42 8.59
C GLY A 37 -8.58 14.58 7.68
N LYS A 38 -9.06 15.17 6.61
CA LYS A 38 -9.98 14.49 5.68
C LYS A 38 -9.35 13.25 5.07
N VAL A 39 -10.12 12.15 5.00
CA VAL A 39 -9.83 10.94 4.23
C VAL A 39 -11.03 10.64 3.34
N ASP A 40 -10.82 10.58 2.04
CA ASP A 40 -11.90 10.33 1.06
C ASP A 40 -11.99 8.85 0.67
N LEU A 41 -10.88 8.09 0.78
CA LEU A 41 -10.80 6.69 0.38
C LEU A 41 -9.65 5.99 1.09
N ILE A 42 -9.85 4.73 1.43
CA ILE A 42 -8.83 3.87 2.01
C ILE A 42 -8.59 2.71 1.05
N LEU A 43 -7.32 2.36 0.84
CA LEU A 43 -6.89 1.18 0.10
C LEU A 43 -6.13 0.26 1.06
N VAL A 44 -6.43 -1.03 1.01
CA VAL A 44 -5.70 -2.05 1.76
C VAL A 44 -5.16 -3.08 0.78
N THR A 45 -3.85 -3.27 0.75
CA THR A 45 -3.21 -4.17 -0.20
C THR A 45 -3.43 -5.64 0.13
N HIS A 46 -3.47 -5.97 1.43
CA HIS A 46 -3.70 -7.31 1.95
C HIS A 46 -4.07 -7.28 3.43
N ALA A 47 -4.45 -8.42 4.00
CA ALA A 47 -5.11 -8.48 5.30
C ALA A 47 -4.18 -8.59 6.51
N HIS A 48 -2.85 -8.57 6.37
CA HIS A 48 -1.95 -8.60 7.51
C HIS A 48 -2.15 -7.37 8.41
N PHE A 49 -1.93 -7.55 9.71
CA PHE A 49 -2.24 -6.53 10.73
C PHE A 49 -1.55 -5.18 10.48
N ASP A 50 -0.33 -5.19 9.99
CA ASP A 50 0.48 -4.00 9.73
C ASP A 50 0.11 -3.24 8.43
N HIS A 51 -0.97 -3.66 7.77
CA HIS A 51 -1.60 -3.00 6.63
C HIS A 51 -3.09 -2.72 6.89
N PHE A 52 -3.76 -3.61 7.63
CA PHE A 52 -5.21 -3.58 7.83
C PHE A 52 -5.63 -2.93 9.17
N ALA A 53 -4.77 -2.94 10.20
CA ALA A 53 -5.16 -2.73 11.60
C ALA A 53 -6.07 -1.51 11.84
N ASP A 54 -5.73 -0.35 11.30
CA ASP A 54 -6.48 0.89 11.55
C ASP A 54 -7.48 1.22 10.42
N ALA A 55 -7.48 0.44 9.33
CA ALA A 55 -8.32 0.71 8.17
C ALA A 55 -9.83 0.70 8.48
N PRO A 56 -10.38 -0.27 9.25
CA PRO A 56 -11.79 -0.28 9.59
C PRO A 56 -12.23 0.89 10.47
N GLU A 57 -11.40 1.28 11.44
CA GLU A 57 -11.68 2.42 12.31
C GLU A 57 -11.65 3.72 11.52
N LEU A 58 -10.64 3.90 10.67
CA LEU A 58 -10.50 5.06 9.80
C LEU A 58 -11.68 5.19 8.82
N ALA A 59 -12.14 4.07 8.25
CA ALA A 59 -13.32 4.02 7.38
C ALA A 59 -14.58 4.52 8.09
N LYS A 60 -14.79 4.11 9.36
CA LYS A 60 -15.93 4.55 10.17
C LYS A 60 -15.84 6.02 10.54
N ILE A 61 -14.67 6.51 10.98
CA ILE A 61 -14.46 7.91 11.39
C ILE A 61 -14.78 8.87 10.24
N HIS A 62 -14.29 8.56 9.04
CA HIS A 62 -14.41 9.45 7.88
C HIS A 62 -15.59 9.11 6.95
N ASN A 63 -16.37 8.07 7.26
CA ASN A 63 -17.36 7.49 6.36
C ASN A 63 -16.78 7.26 4.94
N ALA A 64 -15.52 6.81 4.88
CA ALA A 64 -14.75 6.63 3.66
C ALA A 64 -14.75 5.14 3.27
N PRO A 65 -15.01 4.79 2.00
CA PRO A 65 -14.95 3.40 1.58
C PRO A 65 -13.51 2.87 1.68
N MET A 66 -13.38 1.65 2.23
CA MET A 66 -12.15 0.88 2.31
C MET A 66 -12.16 -0.18 1.20
N TYR A 67 -11.52 0.15 0.07
CA TYR A 67 -11.31 -0.84 -0.99
C TYR A 67 -10.16 -1.78 -0.65
N GLY A 68 -10.32 -3.03 -1.00
CA GLY A 68 -9.31 -4.07 -0.84
C GLY A 68 -9.59 -5.27 -1.73
N PRO A 69 -8.73 -6.30 -1.70
CA PRO A 69 -8.95 -7.54 -2.42
C PRO A 69 -10.36 -8.09 -2.18
N ALA A 70 -10.99 -8.59 -3.24
CA ALA A 70 -12.39 -9.03 -3.17
C ALA A 70 -12.65 -10.05 -2.04
N GLY A 71 -11.74 -11.03 -1.87
CA GLY A 71 -11.83 -12.01 -0.79
C GLY A 71 -11.66 -11.40 0.60
N MET A 72 -10.75 -10.44 0.79
CA MET A 72 -10.57 -9.76 2.06
C MET A 72 -11.85 -9.00 2.46
N ASN A 73 -12.38 -8.16 1.58
CA ASN A 73 -13.56 -7.36 1.89
C ASN A 73 -14.83 -8.21 2.01
N GLN A 74 -14.87 -9.39 1.37
CA GLN A 74 -15.94 -10.37 1.63
C GLN A 74 -15.87 -10.90 3.07
N THR A 75 -14.69 -11.27 3.54
CA THR A 75 -14.46 -11.70 4.93
C THR A 75 -14.78 -10.58 5.92
N VAL A 76 -14.32 -9.35 5.66
CA VAL A 76 -14.59 -8.14 6.47
C VAL A 76 -16.09 -7.92 6.65
N ALA A 77 -16.87 -8.03 5.57
CA ALA A 77 -18.32 -7.88 5.62
C ALA A 77 -18.99 -9.07 6.35
N ALA A 78 -18.55 -10.30 6.09
CA ALA A 78 -19.10 -11.51 6.73
C ALA A 78 -18.87 -11.54 8.25
N LEU A 79 -17.73 -11.01 8.71
CA LEU A 79 -17.42 -10.88 10.14
C LEU A 79 -18.06 -9.64 10.79
N GLY A 80 -18.79 -8.80 10.04
CA GLY A 80 -19.41 -7.59 10.56
C GLY A 80 -18.40 -6.49 10.96
N ILE A 81 -17.15 -6.55 10.50
CA ILE A 81 -16.12 -5.56 10.79
C ILE A 81 -16.49 -4.20 10.18
N LEU A 82 -16.91 -4.22 8.91
CA LEU A 82 -17.48 -3.08 8.20
C LEU A 82 -18.74 -3.50 7.43
N PRO A 83 -19.72 -2.60 7.29
CA PRO A 83 -20.86 -2.82 6.40
C PRO A 83 -20.37 -2.81 4.93
N GLY A 84 -21.09 -3.50 4.05
CA GLY A 84 -20.68 -3.70 2.65
C GLY A 84 -20.46 -2.42 1.84
N ASN A 85 -21.17 -1.34 2.15
CA ASN A 85 -20.98 -0.03 1.53
C ASN A 85 -19.64 0.64 1.91
N LEU A 86 -19.07 0.30 3.07
CA LEU A 86 -17.73 0.74 3.49
C LEU A 86 -16.63 -0.28 3.16
N ALA A 87 -16.98 -1.47 2.69
CA ALA A 87 -16.04 -2.52 2.28
C ALA A 87 -16.28 -2.97 0.82
N PRO A 88 -16.29 -2.05 -0.16
CA PRO A 88 -16.45 -2.41 -1.56
C PRO A 88 -15.27 -3.26 -2.04
N ARG A 89 -15.52 -4.13 -3.03
CA ARG A 89 -14.59 -5.13 -3.52
C ARG A 89 -14.19 -4.88 -4.95
N PHE A 90 -12.94 -5.12 -5.29
CA PHE A 90 -12.51 -5.29 -6.67
C PHE A 90 -11.30 -6.24 -6.75
N GLY A 91 -11.05 -6.80 -7.92
CA GLY A 91 -10.02 -7.81 -8.11
C GLY A 91 -8.81 -7.29 -8.87
N LYS A 92 -7.76 -8.11 -8.88
CA LYS A 92 -6.55 -7.88 -9.71
C LYS A 92 -6.92 -7.72 -11.18
N GLY A 93 -6.30 -6.74 -11.84
CA GLY A 93 -6.61 -6.33 -13.22
C GLY A 93 -7.81 -5.40 -13.34
N GLY A 94 -8.61 -5.24 -12.28
CA GLY A 94 -9.73 -4.31 -12.25
C GLY A 94 -9.28 -2.86 -12.02
N THR A 95 -10.06 -1.93 -12.56
CA THR A 95 -9.89 -0.48 -12.34
C THR A 95 -11.17 0.10 -11.80
N ILE A 96 -11.09 0.90 -10.76
CA ILE A 96 -12.19 1.65 -10.20
C ILE A 96 -12.02 3.15 -10.44
N LEU A 97 -13.13 3.85 -10.52
CA LEU A 97 -13.24 5.29 -10.73
C LEU A 97 -14.10 5.89 -9.59
N PRO A 98 -13.57 5.97 -8.35
CA PRO A 98 -14.39 6.32 -7.18
C PRO A 98 -15.07 7.70 -7.28
N TRP A 99 -14.50 8.59 -8.10
CA TRP A 99 -14.98 9.96 -8.30
C TRP A 99 -15.36 10.24 -9.77
N GLY A 100 -15.68 9.19 -10.53
CA GLY A 100 -16.03 9.29 -11.95
C GLY A 100 -14.83 9.39 -12.89
N PRO A 101 -15.09 9.59 -14.19
CA PRO A 101 -14.08 9.44 -15.25
C PRO A 101 -12.98 10.51 -15.24
N THR A 102 -13.21 11.66 -14.62
CA THR A 102 -12.26 12.77 -14.52
C THR A 102 -11.46 12.77 -13.22
N GLY A 103 -11.83 11.91 -12.27
CA GLY A 103 -11.08 11.73 -11.02
C GLY A 103 -9.95 10.72 -11.13
N PRO A 104 -9.23 10.48 -10.03
CA PRO A 104 -8.20 9.46 -9.98
C PRO A 104 -8.73 8.07 -10.36
N LYS A 105 -7.91 7.32 -11.09
CA LYS A 105 -8.16 5.91 -11.43
C LYS A 105 -7.29 5.02 -10.53
N ILE A 106 -7.87 3.95 -10.02
CA ILE A 106 -7.16 3.02 -9.15
C ILE A 106 -7.26 1.63 -9.74
N THR A 107 -6.13 1.05 -10.09
CA THR A 107 -6.05 -0.32 -10.64
C THR A 107 -5.36 -1.23 -9.66
N ALA A 108 -5.98 -2.36 -9.34
CA ALA A 108 -5.35 -3.42 -8.54
C ALA A 108 -4.48 -4.29 -9.44
N VAL A 109 -3.20 -4.42 -9.10
CA VAL A 109 -2.24 -5.25 -9.82
C VAL A 109 -1.72 -6.38 -8.94
N ARG A 110 -1.05 -7.38 -9.51
CA ARG A 110 -0.49 -8.52 -8.79
C ARG A 110 0.51 -8.05 -7.73
N ALA A 111 0.49 -8.73 -6.58
CA ALA A 111 1.57 -8.82 -5.61
C ALA A 111 1.82 -10.30 -5.30
N GLU A 112 3.06 -10.65 -4.96
CA GLU A 112 3.46 -12.01 -4.62
C GLU A 112 3.73 -12.12 -3.13
N HIS A 113 2.67 -12.42 -2.38
CA HIS A 113 2.67 -12.47 -0.92
C HIS A 113 1.51 -13.34 -0.43
N SER A 114 1.41 -13.55 0.89
CA SER A 114 0.23 -14.12 1.52
C SER A 114 -0.74 -13.05 2.07
N SER A 115 -1.94 -13.46 2.48
CA SER A 115 -2.94 -12.53 2.99
C SER A 115 -3.92 -13.27 3.90
N GLU A 116 -3.64 -13.24 5.18
CA GLU A 116 -4.47 -13.81 6.24
C GLU A 116 -5.00 -12.71 7.15
N LEU A 117 -6.30 -12.74 7.45
CA LEU A 117 -6.92 -11.81 8.40
C LEU A 117 -6.96 -12.43 9.79
N GLY A 118 -6.13 -11.95 10.70
CA GLY A 118 -6.25 -12.24 12.13
C GLY A 118 -7.39 -11.42 12.73
N TRP A 119 -8.45 -12.08 13.21
CA TRP A 119 -9.58 -11.40 13.84
C TRP A 119 -10.19 -12.24 14.96
N LYS A 120 -10.75 -11.57 15.98
CA LYS A 120 -11.40 -12.29 17.08
C LYS A 120 -12.78 -12.81 16.68
N ASP A 121 -13.08 -14.05 17.07
CA ASP A 121 -14.44 -14.60 16.96
C ASP A 121 -15.38 -14.01 18.02
N ALA A 122 -16.64 -14.44 18.01
CA ALA A 122 -17.65 -13.98 18.98
C ALA A 122 -17.32 -14.34 20.43
N ALA A 123 -16.46 -15.32 20.67
CA ALA A 123 -15.95 -15.70 21.99
C ALA A 123 -14.68 -14.93 22.41
N GLY A 124 -14.19 -14.03 21.55
CA GLY A 124 -12.98 -13.26 21.80
C GLY A 124 -11.67 -14.01 21.52
N LYS A 125 -11.73 -15.19 20.91
CA LYS A 125 -10.57 -16.00 20.55
C LYS A 125 -10.00 -15.50 19.21
N ASP A 126 -8.67 -15.44 19.12
CA ASP A 126 -7.98 -15.11 17.87
C ASP A 126 -8.16 -16.26 16.84
N VAL A 127 -8.65 -15.91 15.67
CA VAL A 127 -8.89 -16.82 14.54
C VAL A 127 -8.27 -16.22 13.28
N VAL A 128 -7.70 -17.09 12.47
CA VAL A 128 -7.16 -16.73 11.15
C VAL A 128 -8.23 -17.00 10.10
N HIS A 129 -8.58 -15.95 9.35
CA HIS A 129 -9.58 -15.97 8.29
C HIS A 129 -8.93 -15.75 6.92
N PRO A 130 -9.55 -16.17 5.82
CA PRO A 130 -9.07 -15.83 4.48
C PRO A 130 -9.01 -14.32 4.27
N GLY A 131 -7.85 -13.82 3.85
CA GLY A 131 -7.61 -12.40 3.55
C GLY A 131 -7.70 -12.05 2.06
N GLY A 132 -8.08 -13.02 1.21
CA GLY A 132 -8.04 -12.84 -0.24
C GLY A 132 -6.62 -12.82 -0.79
N GLU A 133 -6.48 -12.54 -2.07
CA GLU A 133 -5.16 -12.45 -2.70
C GLU A 133 -4.56 -11.04 -2.55
N PRO A 134 -3.28 -10.92 -2.20
CA PRO A 134 -2.62 -9.62 -2.06
C PRO A 134 -2.55 -8.88 -3.40
N VAL A 135 -2.56 -7.56 -3.34
CA VAL A 135 -2.48 -6.67 -4.50
C VAL A 135 -1.54 -5.50 -4.24
N GLY A 136 -0.98 -4.93 -5.31
CA GLY A 136 -0.50 -3.56 -5.31
C GLY A 136 -1.53 -2.64 -5.98
N TYR A 137 -1.35 -1.34 -5.86
CA TYR A 137 -2.23 -0.34 -6.46
C TYR A 137 -1.47 0.61 -7.38
N ILE A 138 -1.94 0.74 -8.61
CA ILE A 138 -1.60 1.85 -9.50
C ILE A 138 -2.65 2.94 -9.26
N VAL A 139 -2.22 4.09 -8.74
CA VAL A 139 -3.07 5.27 -8.59
C VAL A 139 -2.66 6.28 -9.66
N GLU A 140 -3.50 6.44 -10.68
CA GLU A 140 -3.34 7.46 -11.72
C GLU A 140 -4.12 8.70 -11.31
N MET A 141 -3.41 9.81 -11.13
CA MET A 141 -3.98 11.08 -10.73
C MET A 141 -4.68 11.78 -11.91
N GLU A 142 -5.44 12.84 -11.62
CA GLU A 142 -6.17 13.64 -12.61
C GLU A 142 -5.24 14.28 -13.68
N ASN A 143 -3.99 14.55 -13.31
CA ASN A 143 -2.96 15.11 -14.22
C ASN A 143 -2.15 14.04 -14.96
N GLY A 144 -2.51 12.75 -14.81
CA GLY A 144 -1.83 11.62 -15.43
C GLY A 144 -0.59 11.11 -14.66
N PHE A 145 -0.20 11.74 -13.56
CA PHE A 145 0.89 11.24 -12.70
C PHE A 145 0.48 9.92 -12.03
N LYS A 146 1.38 8.93 -12.03
CA LYS A 146 1.08 7.58 -11.57
C LYS A 146 1.97 7.15 -10.41
N VAL A 147 1.33 6.67 -9.36
CA VAL A 147 1.99 6.05 -8.21
C VAL A 147 1.69 4.56 -8.20
N TRP A 148 2.71 3.72 -8.10
CA TRP A 148 2.55 2.31 -7.80
C TRP A 148 2.93 2.03 -6.36
N HIS A 149 1.94 1.82 -5.52
CA HIS A 149 2.13 1.28 -4.18
C HIS A 149 2.10 -0.24 -4.28
N MET A 150 3.23 -0.91 -4.04
CA MET A 150 3.36 -2.35 -4.28
C MET A 150 2.74 -3.20 -3.16
N GLY A 151 2.52 -2.61 -1.96
CA GLY A 151 2.19 -3.39 -0.77
C GLY A 151 3.36 -4.29 -0.39
N ASP A 152 3.05 -5.43 0.20
CA ASP A 152 4.03 -6.47 0.47
C ASP A 152 4.12 -7.42 -0.70
N THR A 153 5.36 -7.65 -1.16
CA THR A 153 5.61 -8.54 -2.29
C THR A 153 7.05 -9.04 -2.31
N GLY A 154 7.23 -10.28 -2.76
CA GLY A 154 8.47 -10.75 -3.36
C GLY A 154 8.63 -10.19 -4.79
N VAL A 155 9.77 -10.42 -5.42
CA VAL A 155 9.96 -10.12 -6.83
C VAL A 155 9.25 -11.14 -7.71
N PHE A 156 8.62 -10.68 -8.80
CA PHE A 156 7.94 -11.55 -9.77
C PHE A 156 8.05 -10.99 -11.20
N GLY A 157 7.99 -11.88 -12.19
CA GLY A 157 8.29 -11.53 -13.60
C GLY A 157 7.36 -10.47 -14.19
N ASP A 158 6.07 -10.49 -13.79
CA ASP A 158 5.07 -9.55 -14.33
C ASP A 158 5.27 -8.10 -13.89
N MET A 159 6.21 -7.81 -12.95
CA MET A 159 6.61 -6.43 -12.63
C MET A 159 7.05 -5.67 -13.88
N ARG A 160 7.71 -6.35 -14.83
CA ARG A 160 8.08 -5.76 -16.12
C ARG A 160 6.84 -5.38 -16.94
N LEU A 161 5.89 -6.30 -17.07
CA LEU A 161 4.65 -6.07 -17.82
C LEU A 161 3.83 -4.91 -17.20
N ILE A 162 3.70 -4.90 -15.88
CA ILE A 162 3.03 -3.82 -15.15
C ILE A 162 3.75 -2.49 -15.38
N GLY A 163 5.09 -2.48 -15.28
CA GLY A 163 5.92 -1.31 -15.57
C GLY A 163 5.72 -0.76 -16.98
N GLU A 164 5.68 -1.63 -17.98
CA GLU A 164 5.46 -1.26 -19.39
C GLU A 164 4.04 -0.72 -19.65
N MET A 165 3.01 -1.39 -19.07
CA MET A 165 1.60 -1.02 -19.26
C MET A 165 1.24 0.30 -18.58
N TYR A 166 1.67 0.48 -17.34
CA TYR A 166 1.22 1.62 -16.53
C TYR A 166 2.24 2.75 -16.47
N ARG A 167 3.53 2.46 -16.62
CA ARG A 167 4.64 3.44 -16.58
C ARG A 167 4.53 4.34 -15.33
N PRO A 168 4.62 3.79 -14.11
CA PRO A 168 4.51 4.58 -12.90
C PRO A 168 5.65 5.59 -12.79
N ASP A 169 5.31 6.83 -12.40
CA ASP A 169 6.30 7.88 -12.12
C ASP A 169 7.01 7.63 -10.80
N VAL A 170 6.26 7.15 -9.80
CA VAL A 170 6.75 6.79 -8.46
C VAL A 170 6.38 5.36 -8.14
N VAL A 171 7.32 4.61 -7.59
CA VAL A 171 7.05 3.31 -6.97
C VAL A 171 7.36 3.36 -5.47
N LEU A 172 6.43 2.89 -4.64
CA LEU A 172 6.67 2.60 -3.23
C LEU A 172 6.84 1.08 -3.12
N LEU A 173 8.03 0.62 -2.76
CA LEU A 173 8.38 -0.80 -2.83
C LEU A 173 9.01 -1.28 -1.54
N PRO A 174 8.62 -2.48 -1.05
CA PRO A 174 9.17 -3.04 0.18
C PRO A 174 10.60 -3.52 -0.03
N ILE A 175 11.46 -3.25 0.97
CA ILE A 175 12.88 -3.63 0.93
C ILE A 175 13.34 -4.36 2.20
N GLY A 176 12.44 -4.69 3.12
CA GLY A 176 12.79 -5.18 4.45
C GLY A 176 13.43 -6.57 4.49
N ASN A 177 13.37 -7.33 3.39
CA ASN A 177 13.77 -8.74 3.37
C ASN A 177 12.85 -9.61 4.27
N HIS A 178 13.17 -10.86 4.49
CA HIS A 178 12.49 -11.86 5.31
C HIS A 178 11.04 -12.16 4.87
N PHE A 179 10.17 -11.18 4.84
CA PHE A 179 8.75 -11.31 4.41
C PHE A 179 8.49 -10.71 3.03
N VAL A 180 9.36 -9.84 2.54
CA VAL A 180 9.24 -9.06 1.31
C VAL A 180 10.55 -9.07 0.54
N MET A 181 10.64 -8.34 -0.57
CA MET A 181 11.88 -8.22 -1.34
C MET A 181 13.07 -7.83 -0.45
N SER A 182 14.24 -8.38 -0.77
CA SER A 182 15.52 -7.85 -0.27
C SER A 182 15.83 -6.50 -0.96
N PRO A 183 16.73 -5.68 -0.40
CA PRO A 183 17.21 -4.47 -1.08
C PRO A 183 17.75 -4.75 -2.48
N GLN A 184 18.41 -5.90 -2.70
CA GLN A 184 18.97 -6.33 -3.97
C GLN A 184 17.89 -6.70 -5.00
N ASP A 185 16.85 -7.45 -4.56
CA ASP A 185 15.70 -7.80 -5.41
C ASP A 185 14.93 -6.56 -5.81
N ALA A 186 14.70 -5.65 -4.86
CA ALA A 186 14.04 -4.37 -5.10
C ALA A 186 14.83 -3.49 -6.09
N ALA A 187 16.15 -3.45 -5.97
CA ALA A 187 17.02 -2.72 -6.88
C ALA A 187 16.97 -3.30 -8.31
N MET A 188 16.97 -4.63 -8.43
CA MET A 188 16.80 -5.32 -9.71
C MET A 188 15.43 -5.00 -10.33
N ALA A 189 14.35 -5.06 -9.54
CA ALA A 189 13.01 -4.73 -10.02
C ALA A 189 12.92 -3.29 -10.54
N VAL A 190 13.49 -2.33 -9.83
CA VAL A 190 13.52 -0.92 -10.25
C VAL A 190 14.36 -0.73 -11.51
N ARG A 191 15.60 -1.24 -11.52
CA ARG A 191 16.57 -1.00 -12.59
C ARG A 191 16.21 -1.74 -13.88
N ASP A 192 15.80 -3.01 -13.76
CA ASP A 192 15.73 -3.93 -14.92
C ASP A 192 14.30 -4.18 -15.41
N MET A 193 13.28 -3.90 -14.57
CA MET A 193 11.89 -4.22 -14.88
C MET A 193 11.00 -2.99 -15.03
N ILE A 194 11.00 -2.07 -14.05
CA ILE A 194 9.98 -1.01 -13.94
C ILE A 194 10.47 0.33 -14.48
N ARG A 195 11.68 0.75 -14.10
CA ARG A 195 12.37 1.98 -14.50
C ARG A 195 11.56 3.27 -14.22
N PRO A 196 11.08 3.47 -12.98
CA PRO A 196 10.32 4.66 -12.62
C PRO A 196 11.25 5.88 -12.49
N ARG A 197 10.67 7.09 -12.49
CA ARG A 197 11.44 8.33 -12.18
C ARG A 197 11.87 8.35 -10.72
N TYR A 198 11.00 7.90 -9.81
CA TYR A 198 11.24 7.92 -8.38
C TYR A 198 10.97 6.57 -7.75
N ALA A 199 11.78 6.18 -6.77
CA ALA A 199 11.56 5.01 -5.93
C ALA A 199 11.60 5.41 -4.45
N ILE A 200 10.59 4.98 -3.70
CA ILE A 200 10.48 5.21 -2.25
C ILE A 200 10.52 3.84 -1.57
N PRO A 201 11.61 3.50 -0.87
CA PRO A 201 11.65 2.26 -0.11
C PRO A 201 10.70 2.32 1.07
N ILE A 202 9.94 1.26 1.27
CA ILE A 202 9.00 1.07 2.38
C ILE A 202 9.24 -0.27 3.08
N HIS A 203 8.50 -0.56 4.14
CA HIS A 203 8.45 -1.84 4.84
C HIS A 203 9.81 -2.35 5.31
N TYR A 204 10.58 -1.51 6.02
CA TYR A 204 11.90 -1.83 6.58
C TYR A 204 12.09 -1.24 7.99
N GLY A 205 12.96 -1.84 8.78
CA GLY A 205 13.43 -1.32 10.07
C GLY A 205 12.37 -1.17 11.17
N THR A 206 11.15 -1.73 11.00
CA THR A 206 10.07 -1.66 12.00
C THR A 206 10.16 -2.78 13.03
N THR A 207 10.56 -3.96 12.58
CA THR A 207 10.79 -5.14 13.41
C THR A 207 12.18 -5.70 13.16
N PRO A 208 12.75 -6.53 14.08
CA PRO A 208 14.09 -7.09 13.93
C PRO A 208 14.28 -7.97 12.69
N GLN A 209 13.19 -8.49 12.11
CA GLN A 209 13.24 -9.32 10.90
C GLN A 209 13.42 -8.47 9.62
N LEU A 210 12.90 -7.25 9.60
CA LEU A 210 12.94 -6.35 8.45
C LEU A 210 14.27 -5.59 8.41
N ARG A 211 15.36 -6.29 8.06
CA ARG A 211 16.75 -5.81 8.18
C ARG A 211 17.25 -5.02 7.00
N GLY A 212 16.60 -5.09 5.84
CA GLY A 212 16.99 -4.35 4.66
C GLY A 212 17.02 -2.86 4.92
N THR A 213 17.98 -2.15 4.31
CA THR A 213 18.16 -0.71 4.52
C THR A 213 18.10 0.08 3.21
N PRO A 214 17.72 1.37 3.25
CA PRO A 214 17.77 2.23 2.08
C PRO A 214 19.18 2.34 1.48
N GLU A 215 20.22 2.32 2.31
CA GLU A 215 21.63 2.38 1.87
C GLU A 215 22.01 1.16 1.03
N GLU A 216 21.60 -0.04 1.46
CA GLU A 216 21.79 -1.29 0.70
C GLU A 216 21.01 -1.23 -0.63
N PHE A 217 19.78 -0.73 -0.62
CA PHE A 217 18.98 -0.58 -1.83
C PHE A 217 19.61 0.39 -2.82
N ILE A 218 20.04 1.59 -2.35
CA ILE A 218 20.71 2.59 -3.18
C ILE A 218 22.02 2.04 -3.74
N GLY A 219 22.81 1.35 -2.90
CA GLY A 219 24.08 0.73 -3.32
C GLY A 219 23.85 -0.33 -4.40
N ALA A 220 22.84 -1.19 -4.25
CA ALA A 220 22.49 -2.23 -5.22
C ALA A 220 21.88 -1.66 -6.52
N LEU A 221 21.14 -0.55 -6.43
CA LEU A 221 20.56 0.13 -7.60
C LEU A 221 21.65 0.74 -8.49
N GLY A 222 22.68 1.30 -7.87
CA GLY A 222 23.79 1.94 -8.58
C GLY A 222 23.40 3.28 -9.21
N THR A 223 24.41 3.96 -9.78
CA THR A 223 24.25 5.34 -10.30
C THR A 223 23.68 5.42 -11.72
N GLY A 224 23.58 4.30 -12.43
CA GLY A 224 23.17 4.25 -13.84
C GLY A 224 21.68 3.97 -14.10
N SER A 225 20.87 3.84 -13.06
CA SER A 225 19.46 3.41 -13.18
C SER A 225 18.53 4.47 -13.80
N GLY A 226 18.89 5.75 -13.70
CA GLY A 226 18.01 6.88 -14.05
C GLY A 226 16.87 7.14 -13.06
N THR A 227 16.77 6.34 -11.99
CA THR A 227 15.76 6.47 -10.93
C THR A 227 16.31 7.27 -9.75
N THR A 228 15.59 8.27 -9.29
CA THR A 228 15.90 8.99 -8.04
C THR A 228 15.27 8.27 -6.86
N VAL A 229 16.08 7.88 -5.88
CA VAL A 229 15.60 7.27 -4.63
C VAL A 229 15.30 8.37 -3.62
N LEU A 230 14.07 8.36 -3.08
CA LEU A 230 13.62 9.26 -2.03
C LEU A 230 13.42 8.44 -0.75
N VAL A 231 14.07 8.85 0.34
CA VAL A 231 13.99 8.17 1.64
C VAL A 231 13.35 9.10 2.66
N PRO A 232 11.99 9.16 2.71
CA PRO A 232 11.30 10.04 3.63
C PRO A 232 11.45 9.57 5.08
N GLN A 233 11.57 10.53 5.98
CA GLN A 233 11.31 10.26 7.39
C GLN A 233 9.80 10.05 7.60
N PRO A 234 9.38 9.25 8.61
CA PRO A 234 7.96 9.07 8.90
C PRO A 234 7.23 10.42 9.08
N GLY A 235 6.17 10.63 8.29
CA GLY A 235 5.42 11.89 8.27
C GLY A 235 5.95 12.96 7.32
N GLN A 236 7.10 12.74 6.69
CA GLN A 236 7.61 13.66 5.67
C GLN A 236 6.75 13.59 4.39
N LYS A 237 6.56 14.74 3.76
CA LYS A 237 5.81 14.92 2.51
C LYS A 237 6.76 15.22 1.35
N TYR A 238 6.42 14.69 0.18
CA TYR A 238 6.97 15.10 -1.11
C TYR A 238 5.85 15.62 -2.00
N ASP A 239 6.11 16.67 -2.73
CA ASP A 239 5.25 17.20 -3.80
C ASP A 239 5.90 16.88 -5.15
N PHE A 240 5.12 16.36 -6.10
CA PHE A 240 5.56 15.95 -7.43
C PHE A 240 4.88 16.75 -8.53
#